data_192b0591bf27d463ff13c88e4b2459c7
#
_entry.id   192b0591bf27d463ff13c88e4b2459c7
#
_cell.length_a   1.000
_cell.length_b   1.000
_cell.length_c   1.000
_cell.angle_alpha   90.00
_cell.angle_beta   90.00
_cell.angle_gamma   90.00
#
_symmetry.space_group_name_H-M   'P 1'
#
loop_
_entity.id
_entity.type
_entity.pdbx_description
1 polymer ?
#
loop_
_entity_poly.entity_id
_entity_poly.type
_entity_poly.pdbx_seq_one_letter_code
_entity_poly.pdbx_strand_id
1 'polypeptide(L)'
;MLLLAGVAGFFCLPQAASALTAPSSGTLMRVDAQGPVDVRADKVFYNEKTATYSAEGEVEIARGTTRLMADRVSLNANTLVAEAQGRVRLSSPTQVVTGKSMVVDLNNNTGKIYDGRIFIKTTNYYITGGEIAKTGKDTYHIQKGSFTTCDGADPAWKVTGEDMKVTVEGYGTVTNGAFRVKDFPILWTPYMMFPAKTKRQSGMLSPAFAQTQRDGFSFSLPYYQTLGEDQDMTLVLNYYSKRGLDIGLEYRYSLDDQSKGMFMIDYLPNDNNGEALFSEGANAQVYHSRYWFRGKAD
;
A
#
# COMPACT_ATOMS: atom_id res chain seq x y z
N MET A 1 -42.75 -32.71 12.07
CA MET A 1 -42.17 -33.40 13.23
C MET A 1 -40.93 -32.61 13.57
N LEU A 2 -41.07 -31.55 14.32
CA LEU A 2 -40.83 -31.39 15.76
C LEU A 2 -39.47 -31.95 16.21
N LEU A 3 -38.54 -31.05 16.55
CA LEU A 3 -38.10 -30.84 17.92
C LEU A 3 -37.16 -29.63 18.04
N LEU A 4 -37.63 -28.71 18.87
CA LEU A 4 -36.91 -27.63 19.55
C LEU A 4 -36.02 -28.20 20.65
N ALA A 5 -34.89 -27.58 20.91
CA ALA A 5 -34.24 -27.38 22.23
C ALA A 5 -32.91 -26.67 21.97
N GLY A 6 -32.45 -25.68 22.67
CA GLY A 6 -32.80 -25.05 23.92
C GLY A 6 -31.67 -24.04 24.16
N VAL A 7 -32.06 -22.79 24.39
CA VAL A 7 -31.16 -21.68 24.76
C VAL A 7 -30.74 -21.85 26.21
N ALA A 8 -29.46 -21.83 26.50
CA ALA A 8 -28.95 -21.57 27.85
C ALA A 8 -27.95 -20.42 27.79
N GLY A 9 -28.44 -19.23 28.16
CA GLY A 9 -27.65 -18.06 28.42
C GLY A 9 -26.83 -18.24 29.68
N PHE A 10 -25.54 -17.93 29.57
CA PHE A 10 -24.67 -17.68 30.70
C PHE A 10 -24.37 -16.19 30.77
N PHE A 11 -25.10 -15.49 31.61
CA PHE A 11 -24.73 -14.19 32.13
C PHE A 11 -23.56 -14.38 33.07
N CYS A 12 -22.37 -13.85 32.74
CA CYS A 12 -21.29 -13.71 33.68
C CYS A 12 -21.13 -12.26 34.04
N LEU A 13 -21.43 -11.96 35.27
CA LEU A 13 -21.33 -10.67 35.95
C LEU A 13 -19.84 -10.23 36.06
N PRO A 14 -19.54 -8.94 36.06
CA PRO A 14 -18.16 -8.45 36.23
C PRO A 14 -17.75 -8.59 37.70
N GLN A 15 -16.70 -9.34 37.97
CA GLN A 15 -16.02 -9.35 39.25
C GLN A 15 -15.01 -8.21 39.41
N ALA A 16 -15.02 -7.71 40.62
CA ALA A 16 -14.36 -6.49 41.10
C ALA A 16 -12.86 -6.39 40.85
N ALA A 17 -12.44 -5.15 40.70
CA ALA A 17 -11.07 -4.68 40.64
C ALA A 17 -10.24 -5.15 41.87
N SER A 18 -9.16 -5.86 41.63
CA SER A 18 -8.13 -6.14 42.63
C SER A 18 -6.98 -5.16 42.49
N ALA A 19 -6.60 -4.59 43.61
CA ALA A 19 -5.59 -3.57 43.76
C ALA A 19 -4.21 -3.97 43.22
N LEU A 20 -3.58 -3.06 42.51
CA LEU A 20 -2.22 -3.14 42.00
C LEU A 20 -1.20 -2.99 43.16
N THR A 21 -0.50 -4.05 43.49
CA THR A 21 0.72 -4.00 44.32
C THR A 21 1.92 -3.88 43.37
N ALA A 22 2.69 -2.82 43.52
CA ALA A 22 3.92 -2.58 42.77
C ALA A 22 5.08 -3.41 43.34
N PRO A 23 5.82 -4.17 42.53
CA PRO A 23 7.05 -4.82 42.95
C PRO A 23 8.28 -4.08 42.43
N SER A 24 9.31 -4.10 43.25
CA SER A 24 10.63 -3.55 43.04
C SER A 24 11.42 -4.35 42.01
N SER A 25 12.14 -3.67 41.12
CA SER A 25 13.16 -4.19 40.18
C SER A 25 12.70 -5.31 39.25
N GLY A 26 12.30 -4.96 38.02
CA GLY A 26 11.92 -5.91 36.96
C GLY A 26 10.41 -6.10 36.83
N THR A 27 9.66 -5.02 36.62
CA THR A 27 8.20 -5.02 36.78
C THR A 27 7.43 -5.35 35.54
N LEU A 28 6.62 -6.41 35.64
CA LEU A 28 5.55 -6.76 34.73
C LEU A 28 4.35 -5.83 34.94
N MET A 29 3.97 -5.07 33.94
CA MET A 29 2.78 -4.22 33.92
C MET A 29 1.65 -4.93 33.19
N ARG A 30 0.55 -5.27 33.88
CA ARG A 30 -0.64 -5.87 33.26
C ARG A 30 -1.63 -4.75 32.92
N VAL A 31 -1.90 -4.56 31.64
CA VAL A 31 -3.05 -3.81 31.14
C VAL A 31 -4.04 -4.82 30.58
N ASP A 32 -5.15 -5.02 31.26
CA ASP A 32 -6.19 -5.99 30.91
C ASP A 32 -6.99 -5.52 29.69
N ALA A 33 -6.47 -5.80 28.52
CA ALA A 33 -7.26 -6.01 27.30
C ALA A 33 -6.43 -6.86 26.32
N GLN A 34 -6.44 -8.18 26.47
CA GLN A 34 -5.80 -9.18 25.60
C GLN A 34 -4.32 -9.49 25.89
N GLY A 35 -3.96 -9.88 27.10
CA GLY A 35 -2.67 -10.47 27.47
C GLY A 35 -1.70 -9.54 28.20
N PRO A 36 -0.71 -10.11 28.92
CA PRO A 36 0.26 -9.34 29.69
C PRO A 36 1.12 -8.45 28.77
N VAL A 37 1.44 -7.27 29.26
CA VAL A 37 2.41 -6.34 28.64
C VAL A 37 3.70 -6.47 29.43
N ASP A 38 4.78 -6.86 28.77
CA ASP A 38 6.11 -6.88 29.34
C ASP A 38 6.81 -5.56 28.99
N VAL A 39 7.31 -4.87 30.03
CA VAL A 39 8.06 -3.60 29.88
C VAL A 39 9.46 -3.81 30.43
N ARG A 40 10.47 -3.51 29.63
CA ARG A 40 11.86 -3.45 30.01
C ARG A 40 12.38 -2.06 29.71
N ALA A 41 13.06 -1.44 30.68
CA ALA A 41 13.68 -0.13 30.56
C ALA A 41 14.70 0.05 31.69
N ASP A 42 15.64 0.98 31.53
CA ASP A 42 16.57 1.32 32.61
C ASP A 42 15.85 1.97 33.78
N LYS A 43 14.85 2.80 33.50
CA LYS A 43 14.07 3.51 34.51
C LYS A 43 12.59 3.53 34.14
N VAL A 44 11.74 3.33 35.14
CA VAL A 44 10.28 3.45 35.01
C VAL A 44 9.75 4.35 36.12
N PHE A 45 8.94 5.35 35.76
CA PHE A 45 8.33 6.33 36.67
C PHE A 45 6.82 6.32 36.48
N TYR A 46 6.10 6.62 37.57
CA TYR A 46 4.67 6.91 37.53
C TYR A 46 4.39 8.28 38.14
N ASN A 47 3.67 9.11 37.43
CA ASN A 47 3.22 10.42 37.91
C ASN A 47 1.71 10.35 38.20
N GLU A 48 1.35 10.36 39.49
CA GLU A 48 -0.06 10.24 39.91
C GLU A 48 -0.91 11.46 39.47
N LYS A 49 -0.34 12.66 39.41
CA LYS A 49 -1.09 13.86 39.04
C LYS A 49 -1.54 13.84 37.59
N THR A 50 -0.75 13.30 36.72
CA THR A 50 -1.03 13.20 35.27
C THR A 50 -1.47 11.82 34.86
N ALA A 51 -1.51 10.85 35.77
CA ALA A 51 -1.73 9.42 35.52
C ALA A 51 -0.87 8.89 34.36
N THR A 52 0.43 9.29 34.36
CA THR A 52 1.33 8.99 33.26
C THR A 52 2.45 8.05 33.71
N TYR A 53 2.60 6.94 33.05
CA TYR A 53 3.77 6.07 33.13
C TYR A 53 4.82 6.54 32.14
N SER A 54 6.08 6.62 32.57
CA SER A 54 7.22 6.98 31.72
C SER A 54 8.32 5.94 31.88
N ALA A 55 8.84 5.45 30.77
CA ALA A 55 9.97 4.53 30.71
C ALA A 55 11.11 5.19 29.93
N GLU A 56 12.35 5.10 30.41
CA GLU A 56 13.52 5.70 29.79
C GLU A 56 14.68 4.71 29.76
N GLY A 57 15.51 4.79 28.69
CA GLY A 57 16.69 3.99 28.46
C GLY A 57 16.35 2.62 27.87
N GLU A 58 16.71 2.40 26.60
CA GLU A 58 16.51 1.15 25.84
C GLU A 58 15.16 0.47 26.11
N VAL A 59 14.08 1.26 26.00
CA VAL A 59 12.73 0.80 26.32
C VAL A 59 12.29 -0.26 25.33
N GLU A 60 11.95 -1.44 25.83
CA GLU A 60 11.30 -2.52 25.07
C GLU A 60 9.93 -2.81 25.71
N ILE A 61 8.88 -2.69 24.94
CA ILE A 61 7.52 -3.06 25.34
C ILE A 61 7.05 -4.20 24.43
N ALA A 62 6.75 -5.34 25.02
CA ALA A 62 6.28 -6.50 24.30
C ALA A 62 4.86 -6.86 24.74
N ARG A 63 4.00 -7.16 23.75
CA ARG A 63 2.64 -7.66 23.95
C ARG A 63 2.34 -8.73 22.90
N GLY A 64 2.30 -9.97 23.33
CA GLY A 64 2.19 -11.11 22.41
C GLY A 64 3.29 -11.09 21.36
N THR A 65 2.92 -10.96 20.09
CA THR A 65 3.86 -10.92 18.95
C THR A 65 4.26 -9.51 18.53
N THR A 66 3.75 -8.47 19.21
CA THR A 66 4.06 -7.06 18.91
C THR A 66 5.12 -6.55 19.89
N ARG A 67 6.15 -5.90 19.36
CA ARG A 67 7.25 -5.29 20.12
C ARG A 67 7.45 -3.84 19.72
N LEU A 68 7.53 -2.96 20.70
CA LEU A 68 7.90 -1.57 20.56
C LEU A 68 9.27 -1.35 21.23
N MET A 69 10.19 -0.76 20.50
CA MET A 69 11.50 -0.33 21.00
C MET A 69 11.62 1.19 20.80
N ALA A 70 12.16 1.89 21.80
CA ALA A 70 12.39 3.34 21.75
C ALA A 70 13.38 3.76 22.84
N ASP A 71 13.88 4.99 22.77
CA ASP A 71 14.73 5.53 23.82
C ASP A 71 13.92 5.99 25.05
N ARG A 72 12.68 6.47 24.78
CA ARG A 72 11.71 6.88 25.82
C ARG A 72 10.30 6.55 25.37
N VAL A 73 9.48 6.09 26.32
CA VAL A 73 8.04 5.87 26.10
C VAL A 73 7.26 6.46 27.27
N SER A 74 6.17 7.17 26.98
CA SER A 74 5.19 7.61 27.98
C SER A 74 3.80 7.09 27.61
N LEU A 75 3.00 6.72 28.60
CA LEU A 75 1.63 6.27 28.48
C LEU A 75 0.76 6.99 29.50
N ASN A 76 -0.22 7.71 29.02
CA ASN A 76 -1.26 8.27 29.88
C ASN A 76 -2.34 7.21 30.12
N ALA A 77 -2.52 6.81 31.38
CA ALA A 77 -3.44 5.74 31.77
C ALA A 77 -4.93 6.12 31.60
N ASN A 78 -5.26 7.43 31.64
CA ASN A 78 -6.64 7.88 31.51
C ASN A 78 -7.07 7.98 30.06
N THR A 79 -6.20 8.50 29.19
CA THR A 79 -6.50 8.70 27.76
C THR A 79 -6.10 7.51 26.90
N LEU A 80 -5.27 6.60 27.43
CA LEU A 80 -4.62 5.51 26.71
C LEU A 80 -3.84 5.98 25.47
N VAL A 81 -3.30 7.19 25.52
CA VAL A 81 -2.39 7.72 24.51
C VAL A 81 -0.97 7.42 24.95
N ALA A 82 -0.23 6.73 24.07
CA ALA A 82 1.18 6.41 24.22
C ALA A 82 2.02 7.26 23.28
N GLU A 83 3.14 7.77 23.78
CA GLU A 83 4.14 8.50 23.00
C GLU A 83 5.49 7.80 23.13
N ALA A 84 6.14 7.50 22.00
CA ALA A 84 7.46 6.92 21.92
C ALA A 84 8.41 7.89 21.20
N GLN A 85 9.61 8.07 21.72
CA GLN A 85 10.61 9.00 21.20
C GLN A 85 11.98 8.33 21.11
N GLY A 86 12.74 8.71 20.06
CA GLY A 86 14.10 8.24 19.79
C GLY A 86 14.14 6.80 19.29
N ARG A 87 14.75 6.58 18.12
CA ARG A 87 14.94 5.25 17.49
C ARG A 87 13.71 4.33 17.55
N VAL A 88 12.53 4.91 17.35
CA VAL A 88 11.27 4.17 17.49
C VAL A 88 11.19 3.05 16.47
N ARG A 89 10.93 1.82 16.92
CA ARG A 89 10.70 0.63 16.10
C ARG A 89 9.56 -0.18 16.68
N LEU A 90 8.44 -0.23 15.96
CA LEU A 90 7.31 -1.11 16.24
C LEU A 90 7.32 -2.28 15.26
N SER A 91 7.39 -3.50 15.77
CA SER A 91 7.39 -4.72 14.97
C SER A 91 6.18 -5.58 15.33
N SER A 92 5.42 -6.00 14.33
CA SER A 92 4.31 -6.95 14.46
C SER A 92 4.40 -8.05 13.38
N PRO A 93 3.57 -9.08 13.43
CA PRO A 93 3.51 -10.10 12.39
C PRO A 93 3.24 -9.52 10.99
N THR A 94 2.43 -8.46 10.90
CA THR A 94 1.96 -7.88 9.64
C THR A 94 2.75 -6.67 9.17
N GLN A 95 3.45 -5.97 10.08
CA GLN A 95 4.15 -4.73 9.72
C GLN A 95 5.36 -4.43 10.60
N VAL A 96 6.25 -3.62 10.06
CA VAL A 96 7.36 -2.98 10.81
C VAL A 96 7.26 -1.49 10.58
N VAL A 97 7.28 -0.73 11.66
CA VAL A 97 7.22 0.72 11.67
C VAL A 97 8.48 1.26 12.32
N THR A 98 9.12 2.25 11.71
CA THR A 98 10.29 2.95 12.28
C THR A 98 10.10 4.44 12.14
N GLY A 99 10.65 5.23 13.05
CA GLY A 99 10.56 6.69 13.01
C GLY A 99 11.34 7.37 14.15
N LYS A 100 11.36 8.68 14.13
CA LYS A 100 11.95 9.48 15.24
C LYS A 100 11.05 9.52 16.46
N SER A 101 9.75 9.70 16.23
CA SER A 101 8.74 9.67 17.29
C SER A 101 7.43 9.10 16.77
N MET A 102 6.64 8.57 17.69
CA MET A 102 5.34 7.98 17.41
C MET A 102 4.38 8.33 18.54
N VAL A 103 3.17 8.72 18.18
CA VAL A 103 2.04 8.90 19.09
C VAL A 103 0.95 7.93 18.71
N VAL A 104 0.44 7.13 19.63
CA VAL A 104 -0.58 6.11 19.39
C VAL A 104 -1.72 6.27 20.37
N ASP A 105 -2.92 6.34 19.85
CA ASP A 105 -4.17 6.20 20.61
C ASP A 105 -4.57 4.72 20.60
N LEU A 106 -4.43 4.09 21.77
CA LEU A 106 -4.71 2.66 21.93
C LEU A 106 -6.20 2.34 21.93
N ASN A 107 -7.07 3.32 22.24
CA ASN A 107 -8.53 3.16 22.20
C ASN A 107 -9.02 3.05 20.74
N ASN A 108 -8.57 4.00 19.92
CA ASN A 108 -9.03 4.12 18.54
C ASN A 108 -8.17 3.35 17.55
N ASN A 109 -7.05 2.77 18.00
CA ASN A 109 -6.04 2.10 17.18
C ASN A 109 -5.56 2.99 16.02
N THR A 110 -5.41 4.29 16.30
CA THR A 110 -4.91 5.32 15.40
C THR A 110 -3.60 5.88 15.93
N GLY A 111 -2.86 6.62 15.12
CA GLY A 111 -1.61 7.21 15.56
C GLY A 111 -0.89 7.99 14.48
N LYS A 112 0.16 8.66 14.89
CA LYS A 112 1.05 9.45 14.03
C LYS A 112 2.49 9.03 14.22
N ILE A 113 3.25 9.05 13.16
CA ILE A 113 4.67 8.75 13.12
C ILE A 113 5.36 9.92 12.43
N TYR A 114 6.42 10.41 13.02
CA TYR A 114 7.23 11.49 12.45
C TYR A 114 8.56 10.96 11.93
N ASP A 115 8.97 11.45 10.76
CA ASP A 115 10.13 10.97 10.01
C ASP A 115 10.13 9.43 9.93
N GLY A 116 9.01 8.90 9.44
CA GLY A 116 8.66 7.51 9.58
C GLY A 116 8.77 6.68 8.31
N ARG A 117 8.94 5.37 8.51
CA ARG A 117 8.84 4.34 7.49
C ARG A 117 7.95 3.20 8.00
N ILE A 118 6.98 2.80 7.18
CA ILE A 118 6.13 1.63 7.41
C ILE A 118 6.42 0.59 6.33
N PHE A 119 6.69 -0.63 6.75
CA PHE A 119 6.77 -1.80 5.89
C PHE A 119 5.63 -2.75 6.22
N ILE A 120 4.71 -2.97 5.28
CA ILE A 120 3.58 -3.89 5.40
C ILE A 120 4.01 -5.21 4.74
N LYS A 121 4.26 -6.24 5.56
CA LYS A 121 4.83 -7.51 5.13
C LYS A 121 3.93 -8.31 4.20
N THR A 122 2.61 -8.26 4.43
CA THR A 122 1.62 -9.04 3.67
C THR A 122 1.49 -8.62 2.22
N THR A 123 1.76 -7.35 1.94
CA THR A 123 1.59 -6.73 0.61
C THR A 123 2.91 -6.24 0.01
N ASN A 124 4.02 -6.38 0.75
CA ASN A 124 5.33 -5.82 0.40
C ASN A 124 5.29 -4.31 0.14
N TYR A 125 4.52 -3.55 0.94
CA TYR A 125 4.38 -2.11 0.78
C TYR A 125 5.35 -1.36 1.67
N TYR A 126 6.07 -0.42 1.08
CA TYR A 126 6.96 0.52 1.75
C TYR A 126 6.37 1.91 1.65
N ILE A 127 6.07 2.51 2.79
CA ILE A 127 5.56 3.87 2.93
C ILE A 127 6.59 4.68 3.73
N THR A 128 7.02 5.81 3.22
CA THR A 128 7.88 6.75 3.96
C THR A 128 7.23 8.12 3.98
N GLY A 129 7.47 8.91 5.02
CA GLY A 129 6.92 10.26 5.11
C GLY A 129 7.47 11.06 6.27
N GLY A 130 7.42 12.38 6.14
CA GLY A 130 7.74 13.29 7.24
C GLY A 130 6.71 13.18 8.36
N GLU A 131 5.43 13.07 8.03
CA GLU A 131 4.37 12.67 8.95
C GLU A 131 3.53 11.56 8.29
N ILE A 132 3.31 10.48 9.01
CA ILE A 132 2.43 9.39 8.60
C ILE A 132 1.38 9.21 9.70
N ALA A 133 0.12 9.50 9.39
CA ALA A 133 -1.01 9.31 10.29
C ALA A 133 -1.82 8.09 9.89
N LYS A 134 -2.03 7.16 10.80
CA LYS A 134 -3.02 6.09 10.66
C LYS A 134 -4.37 6.64 11.12
N THR A 135 -5.27 6.90 10.18
CA THR A 135 -6.56 7.55 10.42
C THR A 135 -7.74 6.59 10.49
N GLY A 136 -7.50 5.32 10.15
CA GLY A 136 -8.50 4.26 10.17
C GLY A 136 -7.86 2.89 10.27
N LYS A 137 -8.67 1.82 10.16
CA LYS A 137 -8.20 0.44 10.29
C LYS A 137 -7.03 0.16 9.35
N ASP A 138 -7.18 0.53 8.08
CA ASP A 138 -6.22 0.24 7.01
C ASP A 138 -5.90 1.48 6.16
N THR A 139 -6.18 2.70 6.70
CA THR A 139 -6.00 3.96 5.98
C THR A 139 -4.88 4.78 6.62
N TYR A 140 -3.95 5.19 5.78
CA TYR A 140 -2.79 6.01 6.12
C TYR A 140 -2.85 7.32 5.35
N HIS A 141 -2.58 8.40 6.03
CA HIS A 141 -2.40 9.74 5.48
C HIS A 141 -0.93 10.13 5.63
N ILE A 142 -0.26 10.45 4.55
CA ILE A 142 1.18 10.65 4.49
C ILE A 142 1.46 12.04 3.95
N GLN A 143 2.19 12.84 4.69
CA GLN A 143 2.66 14.14 4.25
C GLN A 143 4.12 14.06 3.82
N LYS A 144 4.41 14.61 2.63
CA LYS A 144 5.76 14.63 2.01
C LYS A 144 6.40 13.24 2.04
N GLY A 145 5.75 12.31 1.34
CA GLY A 145 6.11 10.92 1.44
C GLY A 145 6.33 10.21 0.13
N SER A 146 6.59 8.92 0.24
CA SER A 146 6.68 8.01 -0.89
C SER A 146 6.03 6.67 -0.60
N PHE A 147 5.59 6.02 -1.66
CA PHE A 147 5.03 4.67 -1.68
C PHE A 147 5.72 3.84 -2.76
N THR A 148 6.08 2.60 -2.44
CA THR A 148 6.62 1.63 -3.39
C THR A 148 6.31 0.20 -2.94
N THR A 149 6.36 -0.76 -3.87
CA THR A 149 6.33 -2.20 -3.58
C THR A 149 7.70 -2.86 -3.79
N CYS A 150 8.72 -2.07 -4.15
CA CYS A 150 10.06 -2.57 -4.38
C CYS A 150 10.88 -2.56 -3.09
N ASP A 151 11.66 -3.62 -2.89
CA ASP A 151 12.58 -3.77 -1.78
C ASP A 151 13.81 -2.85 -1.92
N GLY A 152 14.45 -2.61 -0.78
CA GLY A 152 15.75 -1.92 -0.72
C GLY A 152 15.68 -0.43 -0.45
N ALA A 153 16.86 0.17 -0.37
CA ALA A 153 17.03 1.61 -0.12
C ALA A 153 16.82 2.45 -1.40
N ASP A 154 17.09 1.85 -2.56
CA ASP A 154 16.94 2.47 -3.88
C ASP A 154 15.94 1.65 -4.72
N PRO A 155 14.64 1.85 -4.53
CA PRO A 155 13.61 1.09 -5.22
C PRO A 155 13.61 1.39 -6.72
N ALA A 156 13.35 0.38 -7.55
CA ALA A 156 13.27 0.52 -9.00
C ALA A 156 12.23 1.57 -9.42
N TRP A 157 11.15 1.70 -8.68
CA TRP A 157 10.14 2.76 -8.85
C TRP A 157 9.55 3.19 -7.52
N LYS A 158 9.08 4.42 -7.45
CA LYS A 158 8.32 4.97 -6.32
C LYS A 158 7.35 6.06 -6.78
N VAL A 159 6.23 6.17 -6.10
CA VAL A 159 5.35 7.33 -6.16
C VAL A 159 5.72 8.26 -5.02
N THR A 160 5.97 9.53 -5.31
CA THR A 160 6.22 10.56 -4.29
C THR A 160 5.15 11.63 -4.36
N GLY A 161 4.84 12.28 -3.25
CA GLY A 161 3.85 13.36 -3.23
C GLY A 161 3.86 14.16 -1.96
N GLU A 162 3.19 15.31 -1.98
CA GLU A 162 3.09 16.21 -0.82
C GLU A 162 2.02 15.72 0.15
N ASP A 163 0.90 15.23 -0.39
CA ASP A 163 -0.23 14.71 0.37
C ASP A 163 -0.70 13.41 -0.26
N MET A 164 -0.59 12.32 0.48
CA MET A 164 -0.96 10.99 0.02
C MET A 164 -1.92 10.34 1.01
N LYS A 165 -2.97 9.73 0.50
CA LYS A 165 -3.87 8.88 1.28
C LYS A 165 -3.81 7.47 0.70
N VAL A 166 -3.42 6.49 1.50
CA VAL A 166 -3.32 5.10 1.08
C VAL A 166 -4.24 4.25 1.95
N THR A 167 -5.20 3.59 1.31
CA THR A 167 -6.02 2.57 1.95
C THR A 167 -5.49 1.20 1.49
N VAL A 168 -4.94 0.42 2.41
CA VAL A 168 -4.45 -0.94 2.14
C VAL A 168 -5.62 -1.79 1.66
N GLU A 169 -5.40 -2.59 0.63
CA GLU A 169 -6.46 -3.32 -0.08
C GLU A 169 -7.54 -2.40 -0.69
N GLY A 170 -7.21 -1.13 -0.93
CA GLY A 170 -8.07 -0.12 -1.56
C GLY A 170 -7.36 0.66 -2.66
N TYR A 171 -7.52 1.97 -2.62
CA TYR A 171 -6.84 2.91 -3.52
C TYR A 171 -5.91 3.82 -2.75
N GLY A 172 -4.83 4.23 -3.41
CA GLY A 172 -4.02 5.35 -3.02
C GLY A 172 -4.36 6.58 -3.86
N THR A 173 -4.41 7.75 -3.23
CA THR A 173 -4.49 9.04 -3.91
C THR A 173 -3.29 9.89 -3.52
N VAL A 174 -2.82 10.70 -4.43
CA VAL A 174 -1.69 11.61 -4.18
C VAL A 174 -1.90 12.93 -4.90
N THR A 175 -1.63 14.02 -4.21
CA THR A 175 -1.59 15.38 -4.76
C THR A 175 -0.14 15.81 -4.96
N ASN A 176 0.11 16.58 -6.02
CA ASN A 176 1.44 16.95 -6.48
C ASN A 176 2.35 15.72 -6.56
N GLY A 177 1.80 14.67 -7.20
CA GLY A 177 2.43 13.36 -7.28
C GLY A 177 3.46 13.28 -8.39
N ALA A 178 4.54 12.55 -8.17
CA ALA A 178 5.48 12.18 -9.21
C ALA A 178 5.73 10.66 -9.18
N PHE A 179 5.60 10.03 -10.32
CA PHE A 179 6.10 8.68 -10.53
C PHE A 179 7.58 8.75 -10.87
N ARG A 180 8.39 8.05 -10.10
CA ARG A 180 9.84 8.03 -10.24
C ARG A 180 10.32 6.63 -10.56
N VAL A 181 11.22 6.54 -11.52
CA VAL A 181 12.04 5.35 -11.78
C VAL A 181 13.41 5.62 -11.20
N LYS A 182 13.77 4.88 -10.16
CA LYS A 182 14.85 5.24 -9.24
C LYS A 182 14.59 6.66 -8.69
N ASP A 183 15.49 7.61 -8.86
CA ASP A 183 15.29 8.98 -8.42
C ASP A 183 14.84 9.93 -9.53
N PHE A 184 14.74 9.45 -10.77
CA PHE A 184 14.37 10.27 -11.91
C PHE A 184 12.84 10.41 -12.03
N PRO A 185 12.25 11.63 -12.00
CA PRO A 185 10.82 11.83 -12.18
C PRO A 185 10.45 11.63 -13.65
N ILE A 186 9.67 10.58 -13.93
CA ILE A 186 9.20 10.25 -15.29
C ILE A 186 7.87 10.94 -15.60
N LEU A 187 7.01 11.01 -14.60
CA LEU A 187 5.68 11.62 -14.72
C LEU A 187 5.42 12.47 -13.48
N TRP A 188 4.93 13.67 -13.70
CA TRP A 188 4.36 14.51 -12.66
C TRP A 188 2.89 14.81 -12.97
N THR A 189 2.08 14.86 -11.93
CA THR A 189 0.66 15.17 -12.06
C THR A 189 0.16 15.89 -10.80
N PRO A 190 -0.74 16.88 -10.94
CA PRO A 190 -1.33 17.55 -9.77
C PRO A 190 -2.17 16.59 -8.92
N TYR A 191 -2.73 15.54 -9.52
CA TYR A 191 -3.50 14.50 -8.83
C TYR A 191 -3.34 13.16 -9.53
N MET A 192 -3.12 12.11 -8.74
CA MET A 192 -3.03 10.74 -9.21
C MET A 192 -3.76 9.79 -8.26
N MET A 193 -4.39 8.77 -8.82
CA MET A 193 -4.95 7.64 -8.09
C MET A 193 -4.31 6.34 -8.58
N PHE A 194 -3.95 5.46 -7.65
CA PHE A 194 -3.35 4.18 -7.95
C PHE A 194 -3.94 3.07 -7.08
N PRO A 195 -4.01 1.82 -7.56
CA PRO A 195 -4.48 0.69 -6.76
C PRO A 195 -3.44 0.32 -5.69
N ALA A 196 -3.89 0.18 -4.45
CA ALA A 196 -3.11 -0.27 -3.30
C ALA A 196 -3.65 -1.62 -2.81
N LYS A 197 -3.80 -2.58 -3.74
CA LYS A 197 -4.31 -3.93 -3.48
C LYS A 197 -3.38 -5.02 -3.99
N THR A 198 -3.38 -6.14 -3.30
CA THR A 198 -2.78 -7.40 -3.76
C THR A 198 -3.76 -8.22 -4.60
N LYS A 199 -5.07 -8.02 -4.39
CA LYS A 199 -6.11 -8.64 -5.21
C LYS A 199 -6.24 -7.90 -6.54
N ARG A 200 -6.62 -8.63 -7.61
CA ARG A 200 -6.89 -8.07 -8.93
C ARG A 200 -7.88 -6.91 -8.81
N GLN A 201 -7.50 -5.75 -9.30
CA GLN A 201 -8.31 -4.53 -9.26
C GLN A 201 -8.06 -3.68 -10.49
N SER A 202 -9.13 -3.05 -10.97
CA SER A 202 -9.06 -2.09 -12.07
C SER A 202 -8.23 -0.87 -11.70
N GLY A 203 -7.42 -0.41 -12.62
CA GLY A 203 -6.58 0.78 -12.44
C GLY A 203 -5.50 0.94 -13.51
N MET A 204 -4.83 2.08 -13.48
CA MET A 204 -3.69 2.35 -14.34
C MET A 204 -2.52 1.43 -13.94
N LEU A 205 -1.90 0.79 -14.92
CA LEU A 205 -0.66 0.05 -14.73
C LEU A 205 0.55 0.98 -14.95
N SER A 206 1.72 0.50 -14.58
CA SER A 206 2.96 1.26 -14.77
C SER A 206 3.17 1.63 -16.23
N PRO A 207 3.38 2.91 -16.54
CA PRO A 207 3.69 3.32 -17.90
C PRO A 207 5.03 2.75 -18.35
N ALA A 208 5.14 2.47 -19.64
CA ALA A 208 6.38 2.01 -20.26
C ALA A 208 6.90 3.03 -21.28
N PHE A 209 8.20 3.12 -21.38
CA PHE A 209 8.90 3.99 -22.33
C PHE A 209 9.92 3.17 -23.10
N ALA A 210 10.01 3.41 -24.38
CA ALA A 210 11.04 2.81 -25.22
C ALA A 210 11.50 3.78 -26.30
N GLN A 211 12.68 3.50 -26.87
CA GLN A 211 13.22 4.20 -28.00
C GLN A 211 13.69 3.20 -29.05
N THR A 212 13.11 3.25 -30.23
CA THR A 212 13.49 2.38 -31.34
C THR A 212 13.79 3.20 -32.59
N GLN A 213 14.60 2.64 -33.49
CA GLN A 213 14.86 3.30 -34.78
C GLN A 213 13.60 3.35 -35.64
N ARG A 214 12.75 2.34 -35.55
CA ARG A 214 11.55 2.15 -36.36
C ARG A 214 10.42 3.08 -35.92
N ASP A 215 10.10 3.11 -34.64
CA ASP A 215 8.91 3.77 -34.11
C ASP A 215 9.24 5.12 -33.43
N GLY A 216 10.54 5.40 -33.25
CA GLY A 216 11.02 6.57 -32.51
C GLY A 216 10.89 6.38 -31.01
N PHE A 217 10.65 7.48 -30.28
CA PHE A 217 10.27 7.44 -28.87
C PHE A 217 8.85 6.88 -28.78
N SER A 218 8.63 5.99 -27.82
CA SER A 218 7.32 5.44 -27.50
C SER A 218 6.98 5.59 -26.04
N PHE A 219 5.71 5.88 -25.78
CA PHE A 219 5.08 5.93 -24.46
C PHE A 219 3.85 5.03 -24.48
N SER A 220 3.77 4.13 -23.52
CA SER A 220 2.66 3.18 -23.36
C SER A 220 1.99 3.41 -22.00
N LEU A 221 0.68 3.60 -22.00
CA LEU A 221 -0.13 3.80 -20.82
C LEU A 221 -1.25 2.75 -20.76
N PRO A 222 -1.04 1.64 -20.04
CA PRO A 222 -2.04 0.60 -19.91
C PRO A 222 -3.03 0.90 -18.77
N TYR A 223 -4.31 0.63 -19.03
CA TYR A 223 -5.39 0.62 -18.05
C TYR A 223 -5.95 -0.80 -17.94
N TYR A 224 -5.83 -1.38 -16.76
CA TYR A 224 -6.33 -2.71 -16.45
C TYR A 224 -7.75 -2.64 -15.88
N GLN A 225 -8.65 -3.47 -16.38
CA GLN A 225 -10.04 -3.58 -15.93
C GLN A 225 -10.37 -5.02 -15.57
N THR A 226 -10.74 -5.28 -14.32
CA THR A 226 -11.33 -6.56 -13.94
C THR A 226 -12.80 -6.60 -14.39
N LEU A 227 -13.21 -7.68 -15.03
CA LEU A 227 -14.59 -7.94 -15.45
C LEU A 227 -15.27 -8.99 -14.55
N GLY A 228 -14.52 -9.53 -13.58
CA GLY A 228 -14.94 -10.57 -12.65
C GLY A 228 -13.75 -11.29 -12.05
N GLU A 229 -13.99 -12.44 -11.42
CA GLU A 229 -12.91 -13.27 -10.87
C GLU A 229 -12.11 -13.97 -11.97
N ASP A 230 -12.75 -14.31 -13.06
CA ASP A 230 -12.24 -15.17 -14.14
C ASP A 230 -11.91 -14.41 -15.42
N GLN A 231 -12.18 -13.11 -15.49
CA GLN A 231 -12.04 -12.30 -16.70
C GLN A 231 -11.43 -10.95 -16.41
N ASP A 232 -10.64 -10.47 -17.35
CA ASP A 232 -10.09 -9.12 -17.34
C ASP A 232 -9.84 -8.58 -18.74
N MET A 233 -9.66 -7.28 -18.84
CA MET A 233 -9.14 -6.65 -20.04
C MET A 233 -8.13 -5.57 -19.71
N THR A 234 -7.23 -5.31 -20.65
CA THR A 234 -6.28 -4.19 -20.57
C THR A 234 -6.43 -3.35 -21.82
N LEU A 235 -6.77 -2.08 -21.62
CA LEU A 235 -6.72 -1.06 -22.66
C LEU A 235 -5.35 -0.41 -22.62
N VAL A 236 -4.64 -0.37 -23.74
CA VAL A 236 -3.31 0.21 -23.83
C VAL A 236 -3.33 1.37 -24.82
N LEU A 237 -2.94 2.54 -24.37
CA LEU A 237 -2.69 3.68 -25.23
C LEU A 237 -1.20 3.81 -25.48
N ASN A 238 -0.79 3.56 -26.73
CA ASN A 238 0.60 3.66 -27.17
C ASN A 238 0.77 4.89 -28.04
N TYR A 239 1.72 5.74 -27.70
CA TYR A 239 2.15 6.84 -28.54
C TYR A 239 3.53 6.55 -29.12
N TYR A 240 3.64 6.64 -30.44
CA TYR A 240 4.88 6.49 -31.19
C TYR A 240 5.22 7.80 -31.90
N SER A 241 6.37 8.39 -31.61
CA SER A 241 6.73 9.71 -32.14
C SER A 241 6.83 9.73 -33.68
N LYS A 242 7.12 8.58 -34.31
CA LYS A 242 7.21 8.46 -35.78
C LYS A 242 5.92 7.90 -36.41
N ARG A 243 5.03 7.27 -35.65
CA ARG A 243 3.87 6.56 -36.21
C ARG A 243 2.54 7.13 -35.80
N GLY A 244 2.43 7.70 -34.59
CA GLY A 244 1.20 8.25 -34.05
C GLY A 244 0.64 7.45 -32.88
N LEU A 245 -0.69 7.59 -32.65
CA LEU A 245 -1.40 6.96 -31.54
C LEU A 245 -1.92 5.58 -31.95
N ASP A 246 -1.62 4.58 -31.16
CA ASP A 246 -2.10 3.20 -31.29
C ASP A 246 -2.92 2.83 -30.05
N ILE A 247 -4.04 2.15 -30.28
CA ILE A 247 -4.98 1.72 -29.25
C ILE A 247 -5.01 0.20 -29.24
N GLY A 248 -4.48 -0.40 -28.17
CA GLY A 248 -4.48 -1.83 -27.94
C GLY A 248 -5.57 -2.24 -26.94
N LEU A 249 -6.21 -3.36 -27.18
CA LEU A 249 -7.13 -4.01 -26.26
C LEU A 249 -6.71 -5.47 -26.11
N GLU A 250 -6.46 -5.89 -24.89
CA GLU A 250 -6.24 -7.30 -24.53
C GLU A 250 -7.38 -7.75 -23.62
N TYR A 251 -8.08 -8.81 -24.01
CA TYR A 251 -9.10 -9.48 -23.20
C TYR A 251 -8.60 -10.87 -22.85
N ARG A 252 -8.73 -11.27 -21.55
CA ARG A 252 -8.35 -12.58 -21.05
C ARG A 252 -9.48 -13.20 -20.24
N TYR A 253 -9.62 -14.51 -20.35
CA TYR A 253 -10.51 -15.31 -19.53
C TYR A 253 -9.84 -16.59 -19.05
N SER A 254 -10.25 -17.07 -17.87
CA SER A 254 -9.80 -18.32 -17.26
C SER A 254 -10.97 -18.86 -16.43
N LEU A 255 -11.92 -19.52 -17.12
CA LEU A 255 -13.16 -20.00 -16.51
C LEU A 255 -12.91 -21.21 -15.62
N ASP A 256 -11.99 -22.08 -16.01
CA ASP A 256 -11.51 -23.24 -15.27
C ASP A 256 -10.06 -23.59 -15.68
N ASP A 257 -9.52 -24.72 -15.18
CA ASP A 257 -8.14 -25.14 -15.49
C ASP A 257 -7.92 -25.52 -16.95
N GLN A 258 -8.98 -25.83 -17.71
CA GLN A 258 -8.95 -26.29 -19.09
C GLN A 258 -9.52 -25.24 -20.07
N SER A 259 -10.21 -24.21 -19.56
CA SER A 259 -10.92 -23.22 -20.38
C SER A 259 -10.30 -21.84 -20.18
N LYS A 260 -9.20 -21.56 -20.88
CA LYS A 260 -8.46 -20.31 -20.82
C LYS A 260 -8.26 -19.73 -22.20
N GLY A 261 -8.28 -18.43 -22.29
CA GLY A 261 -8.00 -17.80 -23.57
C GLY A 261 -7.68 -16.31 -23.45
N MET A 262 -7.20 -15.81 -24.58
CA MET A 262 -6.80 -14.42 -24.74
C MET A 262 -7.17 -13.96 -26.14
N PHE A 263 -7.67 -12.74 -26.22
CA PHE A 263 -7.90 -12.03 -27.48
C PHE A 263 -7.25 -10.65 -27.39
N MET A 264 -6.52 -10.29 -28.44
CA MET A 264 -5.84 -9.00 -28.55
C MET A 264 -6.20 -8.34 -29.86
N ILE A 265 -6.39 -7.04 -29.84
CA ILE A 265 -6.56 -6.19 -31.02
C ILE A 265 -5.77 -4.90 -30.81
N ASP A 266 -5.03 -4.51 -31.80
CA ASP A 266 -4.34 -3.23 -31.87
C ASP A 266 -4.84 -2.46 -33.12
N TYR A 267 -5.08 -1.16 -32.93
CA TYR A 267 -5.54 -0.27 -33.97
C TYR A 267 -4.75 1.03 -33.99
N LEU A 268 -4.06 1.26 -35.09
CA LEU A 268 -3.31 2.47 -35.39
C LEU A 268 -4.08 3.25 -36.48
N PRO A 269 -4.91 4.26 -36.12
CA PRO A 269 -5.80 4.95 -37.06
C PRO A 269 -5.03 5.75 -38.13
N ASN A 270 -3.88 6.33 -37.78
CA ASN A 270 -3.03 7.09 -38.67
C ASN A 270 -1.58 6.71 -38.46
N ASP A 271 -1.02 5.90 -39.35
CA ASP A 271 0.40 5.59 -39.36
C ASP A 271 1.17 6.64 -40.18
N ASN A 272 1.80 7.58 -39.49
CA ASN A 272 2.59 8.65 -40.14
C ASN A 272 3.80 8.12 -40.90
N ASN A 273 4.20 6.87 -40.66
CA ASN A 273 5.29 6.19 -41.35
C ASN A 273 4.77 5.04 -42.23
N GLY A 274 3.54 5.22 -42.78
CA GLY A 274 2.91 4.23 -43.65
C GLY A 274 3.75 3.95 -44.88
N GLU A 275 4.40 2.78 -44.91
CA GLU A 275 5.00 2.26 -46.13
C GLU A 275 3.91 1.69 -47.04
N ALA A 276 3.98 1.97 -48.33
CA ALA A 276 3.15 1.32 -49.31
C ALA A 276 3.42 -0.20 -49.30
N LEU A 277 2.48 -0.98 -48.74
CA LEU A 277 2.63 -2.42 -48.58
C LEU A 277 2.67 -3.18 -49.94
N PHE A 278 2.26 -2.54 -51.00
CA PHE A 278 2.30 -3.07 -52.38
C PHE A 278 2.54 -1.92 -53.33
N SER A 279 3.73 -1.73 -53.85
CA SER A 279 3.99 -0.83 -54.96
C SER A 279 4.85 -1.52 -56.03
N GLU A 280 4.18 -2.11 -56.98
CA GLU A 280 4.69 -2.17 -58.37
C GLU A 280 3.62 -1.50 -59.24
N GLY A 281 3.81 -0.22 -59.58
CA GLY A 281 2.96 0.50 -60.51
C GLY A 281 2.34 1.80 -59.98
N ALA A 282 1.85 2.64 -60.91
CA ALA A 282 1.35 4.00 -60.66
C ALA A 282 0.08 4.12 -59.79
N ASN A 283 -0.39 3.05 -59.13
CA ASN A 283 -1.61 2.99 -58.31
C ASN A 283 -1.33 2.47 -56.89
N ALA A 284 -0.19 2.79 -56.27
CA ALA A 284 0.08 2.42 -54.90
C ALA A 284 -0.90 3.09 -53.95
N GLN A 285 -1.78 2.30 -53.31
CA GLN A 285 -2.63 2.79 -52.21
C GLN A 285 -1.84 2.76 -50.94
N VAL A 286 -1.63 3.92 -50.35
CA VAL A 286 -1.03 4.07 -49.00
C VAL A 286 -2.16 3.94 -47.99
N TYR A 287 -2.15 2.88 -47.20
CA TYR A 287 -3.06 2.71 -46.09
C TYR A 287 -2.47 3.37 -44.86
N HIS A 288 -3.12 4.41 -44.37
CA HIS A 288 -2.72 5.11 -43.15
C HIS A 288 -3.22 4.43 -41.86
N SER A 289 -4.23 3.57 -41.95
CA SER A 289 -4.75 2.83 -40.81
C SER A 289 -4.27 1.40 -40.82
N ARG A 290 -3.87 0.91 -39.65
CA ARG A 290 -3.45 -0.49 -39.46
C ARG A 290 -4.21 -1.09 -38.29
N TYR A 291 -4.56 -2.35 -38.41
CA TYR A 291 -5.12 -3.16 -37.33
C TYR A 291 -4.43 -4.51 -37.31
N TRP A 292 -4.35 -5.06 -36.11
CA TRP A 292 -3.81 -6.37 -35.87
C TRP A 292 -4.65 -7.08 -34.81
N PHE A 293 -4.89 -8.36 -34.96
CA PHE A 293 -5.60 -9.15 -33.97
C PHE A 293 -4.94 -10.50 -33.77
N ARG A 294 -5.03 -11.01 -32.56
CA ARG A 294 -4.54 -12.33 -32.18
C ARG A 294 -5.49 -12.94 -31.16
N GLY A 295 -5.81 -14.23 -31.33
CA GLY A 295 -6.56 -15.01 -30.36
C GLY A 295 -5.82 -16.30 -30.04
N LYS A 296 -5.90 -16.74 -28.79
CA LYS A 296 -5.49 -18.05 -28.31
C LYS A 296 -6.56 -18.54 -27.34
N ALA A 297 -7.02 -19.78 -27.51
CA ALA A 297 -7.90 -20.47 -26.58
C ALA A 297 -7.36 -21.89 -26.40
N ASP A 298 -7.38 -22.36 -25.14
CA ASP A 298 -7.04 -23.72 -24.72
C ASP A 298 -8.27 -24.33 -24.08
#